data_efe886b76b957f961b4f008cc55c2049
#
_entry.id   efe886b76b957f961b4f008cc55c2049
#
_cell.length_a   1.000
_cell.length_b   1.000
_cell.length_c   1.000
_cell.angle_alpha   90.00
_cell.angle_beta   90.00
_cell.angle_gamma   90.00
#
_symmetry.space_group_name_H-M   'P 1'
#
loop_
_entity.id
_entity.type
_entity.pdbx_description
1 polymer ?
#
loop_
_entity_poly.entity_id
_entity_poly.type
_entity_poly.pdbx_seq_one_letter_code
_entity_poly.pdbx_strand_id
1 'polypeptide(L)'
;KNFKIIKKLVELGYPIMGHIGFTPQNKKKFKPQGLKKREEKKLIKESLEIERAGAFSLVLECIAEKTSKKITNITKIPTIGIGSSKFCNGQILVTDDLIGISGFKPKFVKKYVNLKKILNKTISRFKTDVLREKFPSRKNSFIWKNAMENTENKSLKNFILSNKKKKYF
;
A
#
# COMPACT_ATOMS: atom_id res chain seq x y z
N LYS A 1 -20.71 10.71 -14.37
CA LYS A 1 -19.97 11.44 -13.32
C LYS A 1 -20.71 12.73 -13.00
N ASN A 2 -20.69 13.11 -11.73
CA ASN A 2 -21.45 14.26 -11.28
C ASN A 2 -20.53 15.51 -11.18
N PHE A 3 -20.25 16.16 -12.32
CA PHE A 3 -19.40 17.34 -12.39
C PHE A 3 -19.97 18.53 -11.60
N LYS A 4 -21.31 18.58 -11.42
CA LYS A 4 -21.97 19.60 -10.58
C LYS A 4 -21.52 19.52 -9.11
N ILE A 5 -21.30 18.31 -8.59
CA ILE A 5 -20.80 18.14 -7.22
C ILE A 5 -19.35 18.64 -7.12
N ILE A 6 -18.49 18.32 -8.10
CA ILE A 6 -17.11 18.83 -8.14
C ILE A 6 -17.13 20.35 -8.09
N LYS A 7 -17.89 20.99 -8.98
CA LYS A 7 -18.01 22.44 -9.03
C LYS A 7 -18.45 23.04 -7.70
N LYS A 8 -19.51 22.48 -7.10
CA LYS A 8 -20.02 22.94 -5.80
C LYS A 8 -18.99 22.83 -4.68
N LEU A 9 -18.23 21.73 -4.62
CA LEU A 9 -17.17 21.56 -3.63
C LEU A 9 -16.02 22.55 -3.83
N VAL A 10 -15.63 22.81 -5.06
CA VAL A 10 -14.62 23.84 -5.40
C VAL A 10 -15.10 25.22 -4.99
N GLU A 11 -16.37 25.59 -5.28
CA GLU A 11 -16.97 26.85 -4.87
C GLU A 11 -17.01 27.03 -3.33
N LEU A 12 -17.05 25.92 -2.58
CA LEU A 12 -16.95 25.91 -1.12
C LEU A 12 -15.51 25.95 -0.61
N GLY A 13 -14.51 26.08 -1.50
CA GLY A 13 -13.09 26.18 -1.15
C GLY A 13 -12.37 24.85 -0.97
N TYR A 14 -12.99 23.69 -1.27
CA TYR A 14 -12.32 22.41 -1.16
C TYR A 14 -11.39 22.15 -2.36
N PRO A 15 -10.12 21.78 -2.13
CA PRO A 15 -9.21 21.37 -3.20
C PRO A 15 -9.62 19.99 -3.73
N ILE A 16 -10.09 19.93 -4.97
CA ILE A 16 -10.57 18.69 -5.58
C ILE A 16 -9.57 18.14 -6.59
N MET A 17 -9.12 16.92 -6.38
CA MET A 17 -8.40 16.12 -7.36
C MET A 17 -9.39 15.21 -8.09
N GLY A 18 -9.48 15.38 -9.40
CA GLY A 18 -10.34 14.55 -10.25
C GLY A 18 -9.76 13.13 -10.44
N HIS A 19 -10.63 12.18 -10.84
CA HIS A 19 -10.21 10.81 -11.13
C HIS A 19 -10.99 10.23 -12.29
N ILE A 20 -10.29 9.74 -13.31
CA ILE A 20 -10.88 9.06 -14.47
C ILE A 20 -10.14 7.75 -14.78
N GLY A 21 -10.79 6.90 -15.56
CA GLY A 21 -10.30 5.59 -15.94
C GLY A 21 -10.92 4.48 -15.10
N PHE A 22 -10.10 3.60 -14.56
CA PHE A 22 -10.56 2.52 -13.71
C PHE A 22 -10.99 3.08 -12.35
N THR A 23 -12.18 2.69 -11.89
CA THR A 23 -12.72 3.05 -10.57
C THR A 23 -13.05 1.74 -9.85
N PRO A 24 -12.24 1.31 -8.85
CA PRO A 24 -12.37 0.01 -8.20
C PRO A 24 -13.76 -0.26 -7.60
N GLN A 25 -14.41 0.79 -7.09
CA GLN A 25 -15.74 0.72 -6.47
C GLN A 25 -16.82 0.18 -7.41
N ASN A 26 -16.64 0.34 -8.73
CA ASN A 26 -17.67 0.04 -9.72
C ASN A 26 -17.33 -1.13 -10.65
N LYS A 27 -16.18 -1.80 -10.47
CA LYS A 27 -15.74 -2.83 -11.43
C LYS A 27 -15.10 -4.03 -10.74
N LYS A 28 -15.69 -5.23 -10.96
CA LYS A 28 -15.18 -6.51 -10.47
C LYS A 28 -13.95 -7.02 -11.24
N LYS A 29 -13.71 -6.56 -12.47
CA LYS A 29 -12.58 -7.01 -13.31
C LYS A 29 -11.72 -5.81 -13.71
N PHE A 30 -10.42 -5.94 -13.47
CA PHE A 30 -9.41 -4.97 -13.87
C PHE A 30 -9.25 -4.97 -15.39
N LYS A 31 -9.58 -3.84 -16.05
CA LYS A 31 -9.46 -3.69 -17.51
C LYS A 31 -8.98 -2.29 -17.87
N PRO A 32 -7.91 -2.17 -18.67
CA PRO A 32 -7.45 -0.89 -19.21
C PRO A 32 -8.57 -0.22 -20.01
N GLN A 33 -8.66 1.10 -19.93
CA GLN A 33 -9.66 1.92 -20.61
C GLN A 33 -9.02 2.81 -21.68
N GLY A 34 -9.83 3.33 -22.59
CA GLY A 34 -9.34 4.21 -23.65
C GLY A 34 -8.61 3.52 -24.78
N LEU A 35 -8.75 2.19 -24.90
CA LEU A 35 -8.17 1.41 -26.02
C LEU A 35 -8.96 1.63 -27.32
N LYS A 36 -10.27 1.88 -27.23
CA LYS A 36 -11.16 2.13 -28.38
C LYS A 36 -11.41 3.63 -28.55
N LYS A 37 -11.56 4.11 -29.79
CA LYS A 37 -11.83 5.53 -30.09
C LYS A 37 -13.03 6.11 -29.33
N ARG A 38 -14.10 5.31 -29.15
CA ARG A 38 -15.27 5.72 -28.37
C ARG A 38 -14.94 5.97 -26.90
N GLU A 39 -14.15 5.10 -26.28
CA GLU A 39 -13.68 5.23 -24.90
C GLU A 39 -12.71 6.42 -24.77
N GLU A 40 -11.77 6.56 -25.70
CA GLU A 40 -10.83 7.68 -25.78
C GLU A 40 -11.59 9.02 -25.79
N LYS A 41 -12.55 9.20 -26.72
CA LYS A 41 -13.37 10.42 -26.81
C LYS A 41 -14.11 10.71 -25.51
N LYS A 42 -14.67 9.67 -24.87
CA LYS A 42 -15.37 9.80 -23.59
C LYS A 42 -14.43 10.27 -22.48
N LEU A 43 -13.24 9.66 -22.34
CA LEU A 43 -12.26 10.02 -21.32
C LEU A 43 -11.72 11.43 -21.52
N ILE A 44 -11.47 11.85 -22.76
CA ILE A 44 -11.08 13.22 -23.11
C ILE A 44 -12.17 14.21 -22.68
N LYS A 45 -13.43 13.93 -23.01
CA LYS A 45 -14.54 14.79 -22.59
C LYS A 45 -14.62 14.87 -21.06
N GLU A 46 -14.55 13.73 -20.37
CA GLU A 46 -14.60 13.69 -18.90
C GLU A 46 -13.44 14.47 -18.26
N SER A 47 -12.22 14.43 -18.83
CA SER A 47 -11.07 15.17 -18.30
C SER A 47 -11.28 16.68 -18.38
N LEU A 48 -11.78 17.18 -19.52
CA LEU A 48 -12.07 18.60 -19.72
C LEU A 48 -13.23 19.09 -18.83
N GLU A 49 -14.26 18.26 -18.62
CA GLU A 49 -15.36 18.62 -17.72
C GLU A 49 -14.90 18.72 -16.26
N ILE A 50 -14.00 17.84 -15.82
CA ILE A 50 -13.41 17.90 -14.47
C ILE A 50 -12.54 19.15 -14.30
N GLU A 51 -11.74 19.49 -15.29
CA GLU A 51 -10.95 20.72 -15.30
C GLU A 51 -11.86 21.96 -15.24
N ARG A 52 -12.89 22.05 -16.09
CA ARG A 52 -13.88 23.14 -16.09
C ARG A 52 -14.63 23.26 -14.78
N ALA A 53 -14.83 22.15 -14.08
CA ALA A 53 -15.44 22.14 -12.74
C ALA A 53 -14.51 22.68 -11.65
N GLY A 54 -13.24 23.00 -11.97
CA GLY A 54 -12.29 23.62 -11.07
C GLY A 54 -11.39 22.64 -10.28
N ALA A 55 -11.30 21.38 -10.70
CA ALA A 55 -10.33 20.47 -10.09
C ALA A 55 -8.89 20.98 -10.31
N PHE A 56 -8.03 20.88 -9.30
CA PHE A 56 -6.64 21.33 -9.37
C PHE A 56 -5.70 20.32 -10.02
N SER A 57 -6.09 19.05 -10.08
CA SER A 57 -5.34 17.98 -10.76
C SER A 57 -6.25 16.82 -11.14
N LEU A 58 -5.72 15.86 -11.92
CA LEU A 58 -6.48 14.74 -12.45
C LEU A 58 -5.69 13.44 -12.38
N VAL A 59 -6.21 12.44 -11.65
CA VAL A 59 -5.67 11.08 -11.65
C VAL A 59 -6.17 10.32 -12.87
N LEU A 60 -5.24 9.70 -13.59
CA LEU A 60 -5.46 8.84 -14.75
C LEU A 60 -5.15 7.39 -14.36
N GLU A 61 -6.18 6.58 -14.04
CA GLU A 61 -5.97 5.20 -13.61
C GLU A 61 -6.27 4.21 -14.72
N CYS A 62 -5.26 3.41 -15.06
CA CYS A 62 -5.36 2.31 -16.04
C CYS A 62 -5.97 2.75 -17.37
N ILE A 63 -5.46 3.84 -17.90
CA ILE A 63 -5.84 4.38 -19.21
C ILE A 63 -4.72 4.07 -20.21
N ALA A 64 -5.11 3.70 -21.44
CA ALA A 64 -4.17 3.45 -22.53
C ALA A 64 -3.18 4.62 -22.70
N GLU A 65 -1.91 4.31 -22.92
CA GLU A 65 -0.82 5.29 -22.99
C GLU A 65 -1.13 6.44 -23.95
N LYS A 66 -1.56 6.13 -25.19
CA LYS A 66 -1.92 7.13 -26.20
C LYS A 66 -3.01 8.08 -25.74
N THR A 67 -4.06 7.55 -25.08
CA THR A 67 -5.17 8.34 -24.57
C THR A 67 -4.72 9.22 -23.40
N SER A 68 -3.93 8.69 -22.47
CA SER A 68 -3.38 9.44 -21.34
C SER A 68 -2.47 10.58 -21.81
N LYS A 69 -1.58 10.31 -22.78
CA LYS A 69 -0.73 11.35 -23.40
C LYS A 69 -1.57 12.48 -24.01
N LYS A 70 -2.65 12.15 -24.73
CA LYS A 70 -3.55 13.16 -25.28
C LYS A 70 -4.21 13.98 -24.19
N ILE A 71 -4.74 13.33 -23.14
CA ILE A 71 -5.37 14.03 -22.02
C ILE A 71 -4.37 14.98 -21.37
N THR A 72 -3.16 14.53 -21.06
CA THR A 72 -2.10 15.36 -20.47
C THR A 72 -1.77 16.58 -21.34
N ASN A 73 -1.78 16.42 -22.66
CA ASN A 73 -1.44 17.52 -23.57
C ASN A 73 -2.56 18.57 -23.72
N ILE A 74 -3.82 18.20 -23.49
CA ILE A 74 -4.96 19.10 -23.69
C ILE A 74 -5.50 19.73 -22.41
N THR A 75 -5.23 19.11 -21.24
CA THR A 75 -5.62 19.66 -19.93
C THR A 75 -4.56 20.65 -19.43
N LYS A 76 -5.01 21.72 -18.78
CA LYS A 76 -4.13 22.73 -18.15
C LYS A 76 -3.75 22.35 -16.72
N ILE A 77 -4.50 21.43 -16.10
CA ILE A 77 -4.22 20.92 -14.74
C ILE A 77 -3.27 19.73 -14.78
N PRO A 78 -2.40 19.55 -13.76
CA PRO A 78 -1.50 18.42 -13.69
C PRO A 78 -2.22 17.08 -13.74
N THR A 79 -1.68 16.14 -14.52
CA THR A 79 -2.15 14.74 -14.56
C THR A 79 -1.24 13.83 -13.78
N ILE A 80 -1.83 12.92 -12.99
CA ILE A 80 -1.13 11.94 -12.17
C ILE A 80 -1.49 10.55 -12.68
N GLY A 81 -0.49 9.82 -13.17
CA GLY A 81 -0.70 8.48 -13.73
C GLY A 81 -0.56 7.38 -12.70
N ILE A 82 -1.49 6.40 -12.74
CA ILE A 82 -1.32 5.10 -12.10
C ILE A 82 -1.72 4.00 -13.10
N GLY A 83 -0.74 3.23 -13.55
CA GLY A 83 -0.95 2.26 -14.63
C GLY A 83 -1.41 2.89 -15.94
N SER A 84 -0.92 4.08 -16.24
CA SER A 84 -1.34 4.89 -17.37
C SER A 84 -0.14 5.19 -18.29
N SER A 85 0.31 6.41 -18.38
CA SER A 85 1.36 6.86 -19.29
C SER A 85 2.52 7.53 -18.58
N LYS A 86 3.74 7.29 -19.04
CA LYS A 86 4.94 8.02 -18.60
C LYS A 86 4.89 9.52 -18.92
N PHE A 87 3.98 9.94 -19.79
CA PHE A 87 3.81 11.34 -20.20
C PHE A 87 2.91 12.13 -19.25
N CYS A 88 2.30 11.50 -18.23
CA CYS A 88 1.63 12.25 -17.16
C CYS A 88 2.66 13.07 -16.37
N ASN A 89 2.22 14.21 -15.82
CA ASN A 89 3.09 15.12 -15.07
C ASN A 89 3.65 14.50 -13.78
N GLY A 90 2.91 13.57 -13.18
CA GLY A 90 3.34 12.79 -12.02
C GLY A 90 2.93 11.33 -12.12
N GLN A 91 3.49 10.50 -11.25
CA GLN A 91 3.18 9.07 -11.15
C GLN A 91 2.96 8.70 -9.70
N ILE A 92 1.98 7.84 -9.46
CA ILE A 92 1.75 7.24 -8.14
C ILE A 92 1.65 5.72 -8.28
N LEU A 93 1.90 5.03 -7.17
CA LEU A 93 1.67 3.60 -7.02
C LEU A 93 1.22 3.34 -5.60
N VAL A 94 0.33 2.35 -5.42
CA VAL A 94 -0.09 1.92 -4.08
C VAL A 94 1.14 1.41 -3.33
N THR A 95 1.35 1.91 -2.11
CA THR A 95 2.54 1.58 -1.29
C THR A 95 2.70 0.08 -1.11
N ASP A 96 1.64 -0.66 -0.80
CA ASP A 96 1.67 -2.11 -0.61
C ASP A 96 2.10 -2.86 -1.87
N ASP A 97 1.74 -2.35 -3.06
CA ASP A 97 2.17 -2.89 -4.33
C ASP A 97 3.65 -2.57 -4.59
N LEU A 98 4.07 -1.34 -4.33
CA LEU A 98 5.44 -0.86 -4.50
C LEU A 98 6.42 -1.66 -3.65
N ILE A 99 6.10 -1.90 -2.37
CA ILE A 99 6.96 -2.65 -1.43
C ILE A 99 6.75 -4.17 -1.48
N GLY A 100 5.76 -4.64 -2.25
CA GLY A 100 5.54 -6.07 -2.49
C GLY A 100 4.94 -6.84 -1.33
N ILE A 101 4.09 -6.20 -0.51
CA ILE A 101 3.27 -6.86 0.51
C ILE A 101 1.99 -7.39 -0.11
N SER A 102 1.37 -6.63 -1.03
CA SER A 102 0.14 -7.02 -1.69
C SER A 102 0.33 -8.31 -2.50
N GLY A 103 -0.74 -9.10 -2.63
CA GLY A 103 -0.78 -10.23 -3.56
C GLY A 103 -1.12 -9.82 -5.00
N PHE A 104 -1.47 -8.56 -5.22
CA PHE A 104 -1.92 -8.03 -6.47
C PHE A 104 -0.78 -7.88 -7.49
N LYS A 105 -0.97 -8.35 -8.73
CA LYS A 105 0.08 -8.41 -9.76
C LYS A 105 -0.41 -7.90 -11.13
N PRO A 106 -1.01 -6.73 -11.24
CA PRO A 106 -1.35 -6.19 -12.55
C PRO A 106 -0.08 -5.80 -13.32
N LYS A 107 -0.20 -5.74 -14.65
CA LYS A 107 0.93 -5.45 -15.56
C LYS A 107 1.68 -4.16 -15.21
N PHE A 108 0.99 -3.17 -14.70
CA PHE A 108 1.58 -1.85 -14.41
C PHE A 108 2.29 -1.76 -13.06
N VAL A 109 2.11 -2.73 -12.17
CA VAL A 109 2.75 -2.73 -10.86
C VAL A 109 4.18 -3.22 -10.98
N LYS A 110 5.12 -2.31 -10.72
CA LYS A 110 6.53 -2.63 -10.54
C LYS A 110 6.83 -2.70 -9.04
N LYS A 111 7.25 -3.85 -8.57
CA LYS A 111 7.71 -4.03 -7.18
C LYS A 111 9.16 -3.60 -7.09
N TYR A 112 9.47 -2.73 -6.14
CA TYR A 112 10.83 -2.27 -5.87
C TYR A 112 11.52 -3.10 -4.79
N VAL A 113 10.72 -3.76 -3.93
CA VAL A 113 11.19 -4.73 -2.94
C VAL A 113 10.15 -5.84 -2.76
N ASN A 114 10.54 -7.00 -2.25
CA ASN A 114 9.62 -8.07 -1.88
C ASN A 114 9.55 -8.18 -0.36
N LEU A 115 8.89 -7.21 0.27
CA LEU A 115 8.81 -7.14 1.73
C LEU A 115 8.07 -8.34 2.33
N LYS A 116 7.08 -8.90 1.64
CA LYS A 116 6.40 -10.14 2.07
C LYS A 116 7.37 -11.29 2.27
N LYS A 117 8.32 -11.47 1.33
CA LYS A 117 9.35 -12.53 1.46
C LYS A 117 10.30 -12.26 2.63
N ILE A 118 10.68 -10.99 2.82
CA ILE A 118 11.56 -10.56 3.92
C ILE A 118 10.86 -10.80 5.26
N LEU A 119 9.62 -10.35 5.42
CA LEU A 119 8.83 -10.54 6.64
C LEU A 119 8.67 -12.03 6.98
N ASN A 120 8.28 -12.86 6.00
CA ASN A 120 8.13 -14.30 6.23
C ASN A 120 9.44 -14.94 6.69
N LYS A 121 10.58 -14.58 6.09
CA LYS A 121 11.89 -15.07 6.50
C LYS A 121 12.23 -14.60 7.92
N THR A 122 11.95 -13.35 8.24
CA THR A 122 12.22 -12.76 9.57
C THR A 122 11.39 -13.43 10.65
N ILE A 123 10.08 -13.58 10.43
CA ILE A 123 9.17 -14.24 11.37
C ILE A 123 9.56 -15.72 11.57
N SER A 124 9.90 -16.42 10.49
CA SER A 124 10.36 -17.82 10.58
C SER A 124 11.65 -17.94 11.37
N ARG A 125 12.60 -17.00 11.21
CA ARG A 125 13.83 -16.96 12.00
C ARG A 125 13.53 -16.70 13.48
N PHE A 126 12.72 -15.70 13.78
CA PHE A 126 12.29 -15.40 15.14
C PHE A 126 11.66 -16.63 15.81
N LYS A 127 10.70 -17.29 15.13
CA LYS A 127 10.09 -18.53 15.60
C LYS A 127 11.15 -19.61 15.92
N THR A 128 12.11 -19.77 15.01
CA THR A 128 13.19 -20.75 15.19
C THR A 128 14.09 -20.41 16.39
N ASP A 129 14.43 -19.14 16.58
CA ASP A 129 15.25 -18.68 17.69
C ASP A 129 14.53 -18.88 19.03
N VAL A 130 13.21 -18.64 19.09
CA VAL A 130 12.39 -18.92 20.27
C VAL A 130 12.34 -20.44 20.58
N LEU A 131 12.03 -21.26 19.56
CA LEU A 131 11.96 -22.72 19.75
C LEU A 131 13.31 -23.36 20.14
N ARG A 132 14.42 -22.75 19.75
CA ARG A 132 15.77 -23.17 20.06
C ARG A 132 16.36 -22.51 21.33
N GLU A 133 15.54 -21.78 22.08
CA GLU A 133 15.93 -21.02 23.27
C GLU A 133 17.10 -20.01 23.02
N LYS A 134 17.25 -19.54 21.77
CA LYS A 134 18.22 -18.52 21.41
C LYS A 134 17.70 -17.12 21.67
N PHE A 135 16.37 -16.95 21.75
CA PHE A 135 15.69 -15.70 22.08
C PHE A 135 14.63 -15.97 23.17
N PRO A 136 14.54 -15.12 24.24
CA PRO A 136 15.43 -14.00 24.49
C PRO A 136 16.84 -14.50 24.95
N SER A 137 17.87 -13.80 24.50
CA SER A 137 19.21 -13.98 25.00
C SER A 137 19.44 -13.20 26.31
N ARG A 138 20.57 -13.41 26.99
CA ARG A 138 20.93 -12.61 28.17
C ARG A 138 20.94 -11.11 27.91
N LYS A 139 21.25 -10.65 26.67
CA LYS A 139 21.23 -9.24 26.26
C LYS A 139 19.82 -8.70 26.11
N ASN A 140 18.83 -9.54 25.90
CA ASN A 140 17.44 -9.20 25.69
C ASN A 140 16.57 -9.43 26.94
N SER A 141 17.22 -9.77 28.09
CA SER A 141 16.52 -10.09 29.33
C SER A 141 16.95 -9.15 30.45
N PHE A 142 16.01 -8.76 31.28
CA PHE A 142 16.28 -7.99 32.47
C PHE A 142 16.68 -9.01 33.58
N ILE A 143 17.92 -8.95 34.06
CA ILE A 143 18.41 -9.79 35.11
C ILE A 143 18.34 -9.00 36.40
N TRP A 144 17.60 -9.52 37.37
CA TRP A 144 17.55 -8.91 38.71
C TRP A 144 18.86 -9.24 39.44
N LYS A 145 19.69 -8.24 39.70
CA LYS A 145 21.00 -8.38 40.32
C LYS A 145 20.91 -8.99 41.74
N ASN A 146 19.80 -8.77 42.45
CA ASN A 146 19.62 -9.19 43.83
C ASN A 146 19.02 -10.59 44.04
N ALA A 147 18.62 -11.30 42.96
CA ALA A 147 18.06 -12.65 43.09
C ALA A 147 19.11 -13.75 43.19
N MET A 148 20.39 -13.43 42.96
CA MET A 148 21.48 -14.46 43.06
C MET A 148 22.09 -14.60 44.46
N GLU A 149 21.94 -13.60 45.35
CA GLU A 149 22.52 -13.67 46.68
C GLU A 149 21.65 -14.35 47.74
N ASN A 150 20.34 -14.56 47.45
CA ASN A 150 19.40 -15.15 48.44
C ASN A 150 18.85 -16.53 48.05
N THR A 151 19.46 -17.27 47.14
CA THR A 151 18.97 -18.61 46.78
C THR A 151 19.65 -19.75 47.56
N GLU A 152 19.79 -19.60 48.88
CA GLU A 152 19.96 -20.76 49.78
C GLU A 152 18.65 -21.49 50.08
N ASN A 153 17.54 -21.03 49.51
CA ASN A 153 16.23 -21.64 49.75
C ASN A 153 16.03 -22.86 48.84
N LYS A 154 16.40 -24.06 49.35
CA LYS A 154 16.22 -25.36 48.68
C LYS A 154 14.81 -25.61 48.14
N SER A 155 13.79 -24.99 48.75
CA SER A 155 12.39 -25.12 48.32
C SER A 155 12.10 -24.43 46.98
N LEU A 156 12.73 -23.28 46.72
CA LEU A 156 12.56 -22.54 45.44
C LEU A 156 13.27 -23.28 44.29
N LYS A 157 14.43 -23.90 44.55
CA LYS A 157 15.12 -24.74 43.56
C LYS A 157 14.27 -25.93 43.13
N ASN A 158 13.63 -26.58 44.08
CA ASN A 158 12.79 -27.75 43.79
C ASN A 158 11.50 -27.36 43.05
N PHE A 159 10.91 -26.21 43.34
CA PHE A 159 9.76 -25.68 42.61
C PHE A 159 10.08 -25.32 41.15
N ILE A 160 11.22 -24.69 40.91
CA ILE A 160 11.68 -24.34 39.55
C ILE A 160 12.00 -25.60 38.75
N LEU A 161 12.60 -26.63 39.35
CA LEU A 161 12.92 -27.88 38.67
C LEU A 161 11.66 -28.73 38.38
N SER A 162 10.65 -28.70 39.23
CA SER A 162 9.39 -29.43 39.02
C SER A 162 8.53 -28.81 37.87
N ASN A 163 8.61 -27.49 37.67
CA ASN A 163 7.87 -26.81 36.63
C ASN A 163 8.57 -26.76 35.27
N LYS A 164 9.86 -27.12 35.16
CA LYS A 164 10.54 -27.22 33.85
C LYS A 164 10.02 -28.36 32.96
N LYS A 165 9.19 -29.27 33.48
CA LYS A 165 8.61 -30.39 32.72
C LYS A 165 7.26 -30.07 32.06
N LYS A 166 6.65 -28.91 32.32
CA LYS A 166 5.43 -28.49 31.62
C LYS A 166 5.78 -27.53 30.46
N LYS A 167 6.15 -28.11 29.34
CA LYS A 167 6.17 -27.38 28.06
C LYS A 167 4.71 -27.16 27.65
N TYR A 168 4.27 -25.91 27.62
CA TYR A 168 3.01 -25.53 26.96
C TYR A 168 3.31 -25.39 25.48
N PHE A 169 2.54 -26.11 24.68
CA PHE A 169 2.42 -25.96 23.22
C PHE A 169 1.56 -24.76 22.89
#